data_aac2f4c037c9035df0b2c6ecb84c9310
#
_entry.id   aac2f4c037c9035df0b2c6ecb84c9310
#
_cell.length_a   1.000
_cell.length_b   1.000
_cell.length_c   1.000
_cell.angle_alpha   90.00
_cell.angle_beta   90.00
_cell.angle_gamma   90.00
#
_symmetry.space_group_name_H-M   'P 1'
#
loop_
_entity.id
_entity.type
_entity.pdbx_description
1 polymer ?
#
loop_
_entity_poly.entity_id
_entity_poly.type
_entity_poly.pdbx_seq_one_letter_code
_entity_poly.pdbx_strand_id
1 'polypeptide(L)'
;VHPGDAKGKMISAMLAAIDFNALLPENEIPACTEGYEGFYHLTEMSGTVEEATLSYIIRDHSREKFEQRKQAVAAAAEEIDRKYGRGTVELTLRDSYYNMKEKLADCMFLIWDAEKALREVGVEPVIVPIRGGTDGARLSYEGLPCPNLCTGGENYHGRFEYIPVEDMELITKMLATLCWNLAQEYKISRRSARSDTEKPPGSFGPG
;
A
#
# COMPACT_ATOMS: atom_id res chain seq x y z
N VAL A 1 40.82 -11.71 -8.46
CA VAL A 1 41.48 -12.93 -9.04
C VAL A 1 41.31 -12.91 -10.56
N HIS A 2 42.37 -13.23 -11.31
CA HIS A 2 42.28 -13.36 -12.77
C HIS A 2 41.32 -14.50 -13.14
N PRO A 3 40.33 -14.30 -14.05
CA PRO A 3 39.32 -15.30 -14.37
C PRO A 3 39.89 -16.66 -14.81
N GLY A 4 41.01 -16.67 -15.51
CA GLY A 4 41.68 -17.92 -15.92
C GLY A 4 42.35 -18.73 -14.80
N ASP A 5 42.49 -18.16 -13.60
CA ASP A 5 43.04 -18.80 -12.38
C ASP A 5 42.08 -18.75 -11.19
N ALA A 6 40.79 -18.70 -11.47
CA ALA A 6 39.73 -18.45 -10.48
C ALA A 6 39.11 -19.70 -9.87
N LYS A 7 39.45 -20.89 -10.38
CA LYS A 7 38.85 -22.15 -9.90
C LYS A 7 39.06 -22.35 -8.37
N GLY A 8 37.94 -22.40 -7.65
CA GLY A 8 37.94 -22.58 -6.18
C GLY A 8 38.41 -21.36 -5.39
N LYS A 9 38.60 -20.19 -6.04
CA LYS A 9 39.08 -18.95 -5.42
C LYS A 9 38.13 -17.78 -5.57
N MET A 10 37.39 -17.72 -6.69
CA MET A 10 36.52 -16.58 -7.02
C MET A 10 35.10 -16.84 -6.51
N ILE A 11 34.58 -15.86 -5.80
CA ILE A 11 33.15 -15.70 -5.53
C ILE A 11 32.70 -14.44 -6.27
N SER A 12 31.67 -14.55 -7.09
CA SER A 12 31.07 -13.43 -7.79
C SER A 12 29.83 -12.94 -7.03
N ALA A 13 29.85 -11.68 -6.62
CA ALA A 13 28.70 -11.08 -5.94
C ALA A 13 27.45 -11.07 -6.82
N MET A 14 27.60 -10.85 -8.14
CA MET A 14 26.45 -10.94 -9.07
C MET A 14 25.84 -12.35 -9.10
N LEU A 15 26.66 -13.41 -9.09
CA LEU A 15 26.12 -14.77 -9.07
C LEU A 15 25.47 -15.09 -7.72
N ALA A 16 26.04 -14.63 -6.60
CA ALA A 16 25.42 -14.75 -5.29
C ALA A 16 24.06 -14.01 -5.22
N ALA A 17 23.95 -12.85 -5.85
CA ALA A 17 22.70 -12.09 -5.96
C ALA A 17 21.65 -12.83 -6.81
N ILE A 18 22.05 -13.45 -7.91
CA ILE A 18 21.15 -14.29 -8.75
C ILE A 18 20.66 -15.51 -7.95
N ASP A 19 21.57 -16.18 -7.24
CA ASP A 19 21.20 -17.31 -6.39
C ASP A 19 20.25 -16.88 -5.26
N PHE A 20 20.47 -15.72 -4.65
CA PHE A 20 19.56 -15.16 -3.66
C PHE A 20 18.14 -15.01 -4.25
N ASN A 21 18.04 -14.38 -5.42
CA ASN A 21 16.74 -14.20 -6.08
C ASN A 21 16.07 -15.55 -6.40
N ALA A 22 16.85 -16.58 -6.75
CA ALA A 22 16.33 -17.93 -7.03
C ALA A 22 15.82 -18.68 -5.79
N LEU A 23 16.16 -18.24 -4.58
CA LEU A 23 15.63 -18.80 -3.33
C LEU A 23 14.23 -18.25 -2.98
N LEU A 24 13.82 -17.15 -3.57
CA LEU A 24 12.49 -16.60 -3.39
C LEU A 24 11.49 -17.28 -4.34
N PRO A 25 10.21 -17.41 -3.95
CA PRO A 25 9.20 -18.07 -4.77
C PRO A 25 9.01 -17.37 -6.13
N GLU A 26 9.29 -18.07 -7.22
CA GLU A 26 9.21 -17.54 -8.60
C GLU A 26 7.81 -17.07 -9.02
N ASN A 27 6.76 -17.70 -8.46
CA ASN A 27 5.36 -17.37 -8.77
C ASN A 27 4.78 -16.26 -7.85
N GLU A 28 5.53 -15.80 -6.87
CA GLU A 28 5.07 -14.74 -5.95
C GLU A 28 5.65 -13.37 -6.33
N ILE A 29 5.56 -13.04 -7.61
CA ILE A 29 5.97 -11.76 -8.19
C ILE A 29 4.73 -10.99 -8.70
N PRO A 30 4.80 -9.67 -8.92
CA PRO A 30 3.64 -8.89 -9.39
C PRO A 30 3.00 -9.44 -10.67
N ALA A 31 3.78 -10.02 -11.58
CA ALA A 31 3.28 -10.58 -12.83
C ALA A 31 2.48 -11.89 -12.67
N CYS A 32 2.57 -12.56 -11.52
CA CYS A 32 1.97 -13.85 -11.25
C CYS A 32 0.93 -13.82 -10.13
N THR A 33 0.66 -12.66 -9.56
CA THR A 33 -0.21 -12.50 -8.39
C THR A 33 -1.28 -11.43 -8.62
N GLU A 34 -2.46 -11.63 -8.02
CA GLU A 34 -3.61 -10.72 -8.14
C GLU A 34 -4.38 -10.54 -6.82
N GLY A 35 -5.35 -9.64 -6.81
CA GLY A 35 -6.29 -9.45 -5.69
C GLY A 35 -5.58 -9.22 -4.36
N TYR A 36 -5.76 -10.14 -3.41
CA TYR A 36 -5.19 -10.09 -2.07
C TYR A 36 -3.88 -10.86 -1.90
N GLU A 37 -3.34 -11.41 -2.98
CA GLU A 37 -2.08 -12.14 -2.94
C GLU A 37 -0.90 -11.18 -2.75
N GLY A 38 0.02 -11.56 -1.88
CA GLY A 38 1.25 -10.84 -1.66
C GLY A 38 2.32 -11.19 -2.69
N PHE A 39 3.39 -10.40 -2.73
CA PHE A 39 4.48 -10.60 -3.69
C PHE A 39 5.83 -10.09 -3.19
N TYR A 40 6.88 -10.58 -3.84
CA TYR A 40 8.23 -10.01 -3.83
C TYR A 40 8.47 -9.32 -5.17
N HIS A 41 8.81 -8.06 -5.17
CA HIS A 41 9.10 -7.30 -6.38
C HIS A 41 10.54 -6.82 -6.37
N LEU A 42 11.39 -7.47 -7.16
CA LEU A 42 12.73 -6.98 -7.42
C LEU A 42 12.62 -5.70 -8.26
N THR A 43 12.94 -4.56 -7.65
CA THR A 43 12.82 -3.24 -8.30
C THR A 43 14.11 -2.77 -8.92
N GLU A 44 15.25 -3.23 -8.38
CA GLU A 44 16.56 -2.86 -8.86
C GLU A 44 17.57 -3.98 -8.61
N MET A 45 18.43 -4.20 -9.57
CA MET A 45 19.60 -5.06 -9.44
C MET A 45 20.80 -4.39 -10.12
N SER A 46 21.87 -4.20 -9.39
CA SER A 46 23.12 -3.67 -9.90
C SER A 46 24.30 -4.37 -9.28
N GLY A 47 25.44 -4.38 -9.96
CA GLY A 47 26.62 -4.99 -9.35
C GLY A 47 27.79 -5.22 -10.29
N THR A 48 28.85 -5.68 -9.66
CA THR A 48 30.13 -6.15 -10.25
C THR A 48 30.46 -7.53 -9.69
N VAL A 49 31.63 -8.04 -10.01
CA VAL A 49 32.15 -9.29 -9.41
C VAL A 49 32.35 -9.14 -7.89
N GLU A 50 32.66 -7.92 -7.42
CA GLU A 50 33.03 -7.67 -6.02
C GLU A 50 31.84 -7.32 -5.14
N GLU A 51 30.85 -6.63 -5.69
CA GLU A 51 29.68 -6.14 -4.96
C GLU A 51 28.44 -6.20 -5.85
N ALA A 52 27.29 -6.54 -5.27
CA ALA A 52 26.00 -6.48 -5.92
C ALA A 52 24.91 -6.01 -4.93
N THR A 53 23.96 -5.24 -5.46
CA THR A 53 22.82 -4.74 -4.69
C THR A 53 21.52 -5.21 -5.33
N LEU A 54 20.60 -5.69 -4.50
CA LEU A 54 19.25 -6.05 -4.85
C LEU A 54 18.29 -5.20 -4.01
N SER A 55 17.33 -4.56 -4.64
CA SER A 55 16.28 -3.82 -3.97
C SER A 55 14.94 -4.49 -4.19
N TYR A 56 14.21 -4.78 -3.12
CA TYR A 56 12.91 -5.42 -3.17
C TYR A 56 11.84 -4.57 -2.51
N ILE A 57 10.64 -4.64 -3.06
CA ILE A 57 9.40 -4.28 -2.38
C ILE A 57 8.68 -5.57 -2.03
N ILE A 58 8.33 -5.74 -0.75
CA ILE A 58 7.53 -6.86 -0.26
C ILE A 58 6.15 -6.32 0.08
N ARG A 59 5.10 -6.97 -0.41
CA ARG A 59 3.70 -6.62 -0.14
C ARG A 59 2.91 -7.84 0.27
N ASP A 60 2.02 -7.65 1.23
CA ASP A 60 0.95 -8.59 1.55
C ASP A 60 -0.19 -7.84 2.25
N HIS A 61 -1.43 -8.24 2.03
CA HIS A 61 -2.60 -7.68 2.71
C HIS A 61 -2.76 -8.25 4.12
N SER A 62 -2.26 -9.48 4.36
CA SER A 62 -2.21 -10.12 5.66
C SER A 62 -0.93 -9.75 6.39
N ARG A 63 -1.04 -9.21 7.60
CA ARG A 63 0.12 -8.92 8.45
C ARG A 63 0.94 -10.18 8.74
N GLU A 64 0.27 -11.29 9.04
CA GLU A 64 0.93 -12.56 9.32
C GLU A 64 1.75 -13.05 8.11
N LYS A 65 1.15 -13.07 6.91
CA LYS A 65 1.84 -13.46 5.68
C LYS A 65 2.98 -12.49 5.33
N PHE A 66 2.79 -11.20 5.59
CA PHE A 66 3.84 -10.21 5.40
C PHE A 66 5.07 -10.49 6.27
N GLU A 67 4.87 -10.81 7.55
CA GLU A 67 5.97 -11.20 8.45
C GLU A 67 6.63 -12.52 8.00
N GLN A 68 5.86 -13.51 7.54
CA GLN A 68 6.38 -14.74 6.96
C GLN A 68 7.26 -14.46 5.73
N ARG A 69 6.87 -13.51 4.87
CA ARG A 69 7.67 -13.10 3.71
C ARG A 69 9.01 -12.48 4.12
N LYS A 70 9.02 -11.64 5.14
CA LYS A 70 10.28 -11.07 5.68
C LYS A 70 11.19 -12.17 6.24
N GLN A 71 10.63 -13.16 6.94
CA GLN A 71 11.37 -14.31 7.43
C GLN A 71 11.95 -15.15 6.28
N ALA A 72 11.21 -15.33 5.20
CA ALA A 72 11.71 -16.05 4.01
C ALA A 72 12.90 -15.33 3.37
N VAL A 73 12.86 -13.99 3.29
CA VAL A 73 13.98 -13.17 2.80
C VAL A 73 15.20 -13.30 3.71
N ALA A 74 15.02 -13.29 5.03
CA ALA A 74 16.10 -13.49 5.99
C ALA A 74 16.70 -14.89 5.88
N ALA A 75 15.87 -15.92 5.74
CA ALA A 75 16.33 -17.30 5.54
C ALA A 75 17.10 -17.47 4.22
N ALA A 76 16.68 -16.80 3.15
CA ALA A 76 17.42 -16.78 1.90
C ALA A 76 18.81 -16.13 2.06
N ALA A 77 18.92 -15.04 2.81
CA ALA A 77 20.20 -14.41 3.10
C ALA A 77 21.14 -15.36 3.90
N GLU A 78 20.61 -16.06 4.91
CA GLU A 78 21.36 -17.05 5.67
C GLU A 78 21.83 -18.24 4.80
N GLU A 79 21.03 -18.65 3.81
CA GLU A 79 21.40 -19.71 2.87
C GLU A 79 22.55 -19.28 1.96
N ILE A 80 22.53 -18.04 1.47
CA ILE A 80 23.63 -17.48 0.67
C ILE A 80 24.91 -17.38 1.53
N ASP A 81 24.80 -16.93 2.77
CA ASP A 81 25.92 -16.90 3.71
C ASP A 81 26.50 -18.31 3.96
N ARG A 82 25.64 -19.33 4.05
CA ARG A 82 26.07 -20.71 4.20
C ARG A 82 26.80 -21.21 2.95
N LYS A 83 26.33 -20.86 1.76
CA LYS A 83 26.88 -21.30 0.47
C LYS A 83 28.21 -20.61 0.14
N TYR A 84 28.31 -19.32 0.35
CA TYR A 84 29.43 -18.50 -0.11
C TYR A 84 30.38 -18.02 0.99
N GLY A 85 29.97 -18.15 2.24
CA GLY A 85 30.71 -17.73 3.42
C GLY A 85 29.96 -16.67 4.23
N ARG A 86 30.11 -16.71 5.53
CA ARG A 86 29.45 -15.79 6.46
C ARG A 86 29.83 -14.34 6.17
N GLY A 87 28.85 -13.46 6.08
CA GLY A 87 29.02 -12.04 5.78
C GLY A 87 29.03 -11.74 4.29
N THR A 88 28.63 -12.69 3.43
CA THR A 88 28.42 -12.45 2.01
C THR A 88 27.20 -11.54 1.76
N VAL A 89 26.18 -11.64 2.61
CA VAL A 89 24.94 -10.85 2.50
C VAL A 89 24.81 -9.89 3.67
N GLU A 90 24.63 -8.62 3.35
CA GLU A 90 24.14 -7.61 4.28
C GLU A 90 22.66 -7.34 3.98
N LEU A 91 21.77 -7.81 4.87
CA LEU A 91 20.33 -7.67 4.72
C LEU A 91 19.81 -6.48 5.53
N THR A 92 19.14 -5.56 4.88
CA THR A 92 18.39 -4.47 5.53
C THR A 92 16.89 -4.62 5.24
N LEU A 93 16.08 -4.79 6.29
CA LEU A 93 14.62 -4.79 6.21
C LEU A 93 14.08 -3.50 6.86
N ARG A 94 13.17 -2.81 6.18
CA ARG A 94 12.52 -1.60 6.68
C ARG A 94 11.02 -1.68 6.42
N ASP A 95 10.22 -1.56 7.48
CA ASP A 95 8.78 -1.46 7.38
C ASP A 95 8.40 0.01 7.13
N SER A 96 7.56 0.26 6.12
CA SER A 96 7.03 1.60 5.86
C SER A 96 5.69 1.78 6.54
N TYR A 97 4.74 0.89 6.30
CA TYR A 97 3.40 0.87 6.88
C TYR A 97 2.74 -0.49 6.58
N TYR A 98 1.72 -0.83 7.34
CA TYR A 98 0.88 -2.01 7.11
C TYR A 98 -0.38 -1.65 6.31
N ASN A 99 -1.30 -2.61 6.14
CA ASN A 99 -2.56 -2.38 5.46
C ASN A 99 -3.38 -1.32 6.21
N MET A 100 -3.81 -0.25 5.51
CA MET A 100 -4.58 0.85 6.10
C MET A 100 -5.95 0.43 6.63
N LYS A 101 -6.48 -0.74 6.24
CA LYS A 101 -7.76 -1.27 6.69
C LYS A 101 -7.89 -1.25 8.23
N GLU A 102 -6.80 -1.57 8.94
CA GLU A 102 -6.77 -1.51 10.42
C GLU A 102 -7.05 -0.10 10.96
N LYS A 103 -6.64 0.94 10.23
CA LYS A 103 -6.81 2.34 10.61
C LYS A 103 -8.12 2.96 10.12
N LEU A 104 -8.77 2.30 9.17
CA LEU A 104 -10.06 2.74 8.62
C LEU A 104 -11.26 2.08 9.30
N ALA A 105 -11.06 1.05 10.13
CA ALA A 105 -12.14 0.27 10.73
C ALA A 105 -13.21 1.13 11.44
N ASP A 106 -12.77 2.14 12.19
CA ASP A 106 -13.66 3.07 12.91
C ASP A 106 -14.11 4.26 12.07
N CYS A 107 -13.67 4.34 10.80
CA CYS A 107 -13.91 5.46 9.89
C CYS A 107 -14.52 5.02 8.56
N MET A 108 -15.27 3.92 8.56
CA MET A 108 -15.91 3.37 7.36
C MET A 108 -16.89 4.34 6.69
N PHE A 109 -17.41 5.31 7.45
CA PHE A 109 -18.27 6.36 6.90
C PHE A 109 -17.60 7.14 5.75
N LEU A 110 -16.27 7.31 5.77
CA LEU A 110 -15.53 7.96 4.68
C LEU A 110 -15.69 7.18 3.36
N ILE A 111 -15.73 5.86 3.42
CA ILE A 111 -15.92 5.00 2.25
C ILE A 111 -17.38 5.07 1.80
N TRP A 112 -18.33 4.97 2.73
CA TRP A 112 -19.77 5.04 2.39
C TRP A 112 -20.18 6.39 1.78
N ASP A 113 -19.60 7.50 2.26
CA ASP A 113 -19.84 8.83 1.71
C ASP A 113 -19.28 8.95 0.28
N ALA A 114 -18.11 8.35 0.04
CA ALA A 114 -17.53 8.28 -1.31
C ALA A 114 -18.36 7.41 -2.26
N GLU A 115 -18.84 6.23 -1.80
CA GLU A 115 -19.74 5.38 -2.57
C GLU A 115 -21.05 6.11 -2.93
N LYS A 116 -21.63 6.83 -1.97
CA LYS A 116 -22.83 7.64 -2.20
C LYS A 116 -22.58 8.71 -3.27
N ALA A 117 -21.48 9.45 -3.17
CA ALA A 117 -21.14 10.49 -4.13
C ALA A 117 -20.88 9.91 -5.54
N LEU A 118 -20.27 8.73 -5.67
CA LEU A 118 -20.09 8.01 -6.93
C LEU A 118 -21.43 7.66 -7.57
N ARG A 119 -22.36 7.08 -6.81
CA ARG A 119 -23.70 6.73 -7.31
C ARG A 119 -24.50 7.96 -7.75
N GLU A 120 -24.39 9.09 -7.04
CA GLU A 120 -25.06 10.34 -7.38
C GLU A 120 -24.58 10.92 -8.73
N VAL A 121 -23.35 10.63 -9.14
CA VAL A 121 -22.83 11.03 -10.45
C VAL A 121 -22.96 9.93 -11.52
N GLY A 122 -23.64 8.81 -11.20
CA GLY A 122 -23.95 7.74 -12.14
C GLY A 122 -22.88 6.65 -12.25
N VAL A 123 -21.94 6.58 -11.29
CA VAL A 123 -20.91 5.55 -11.24
C VAL A 123 -21.25 4.52 -10.18
N GLU A 124 -21.25 3.24 -10.54
CA GLU A 124 -21.37 2.17 -9.54
C GLU A 124 -20.00 1.91 -8.89
N PRO A 125 -19.88 2.15 -7.57
CA PRO A 125 -18.62 1.99 -6.88
C PRO A 125 -18.22 0.52 -6.71
N VAL A 126 -16.92 0.24 -6.85
CA VAL A 126 -16.33 -1.06 -6.57
C VAL A 126 -15.19 -0.87 -5.57
N ILE A 127 -15.32 -1.49 -4.40
CA ILE A 127 -14.27 -1.48 -3.38
C ILE A 127 -13.29 -2.60 -3.69
N VAL A 128 -12.05 -2.23 -3.97
CA VAL A 128 -10.97 -3.16 -4.30
C VAL A 128 -9.76 -2.97 -3.39
N PRO A 129 -8.97 -4.01 -3.14
CA PRO A 129 -7.71 -3.87 -2.41
C PRO A 129 -6.69 -3.10 -3.27
N ILE A 130 -5.98 -2.15 -2.65
CA ILE A 130 -4.83 -1.53 -3.29
C ILE A 130 -3.60 -2.36 -2.99
N ARG A 131 -2.94 -2.85 -4.03
CA ARG A 131 -1.73 -3.67 -3.94
C ARG A 131 -0.45 -2.85 -3.88
N GLY A 132 -0.53 -1.57 -4.23
CA GLY A 132 0.56 -0.61 -4.16
C GLY A 132 0.67 0.11 -2.81
N GLY A 133 1.76 0.84 -2.64
CA GLY A 133 1.88 1.83 -1.56
C GLY A 133 1.16 3.12 -1.93
N THR A 134 0.50 3.74 -0.96
CA THR A 134 -0.18 5.02 -1.16
C THR A 134 0.12 5.97 -0.01
N ASP A 135 0.09 7.26 -0.29
CA ASP A 135 0.20 8.29 0.74
C ASP A 135 -0.95 8.19 1.75
N GLY A 136 -2.14 7.78 1.30
CA GLY A 136 -3.29 7.55 2.16
C GLY A 136 -3.04 6.47 3.22
N ALA A 137 -2.31 5.40 2.89
CA ALA A 137 -1.92 4.39 3.86
C ALA A 137 -0.99 4.99 4.92
N ARG A 138 0.02 5.75 4.50
CA ARG A 138 0.96 6.41 5.41
C ARG A 138 0.25 7.41 6.32
N LEU A 139 -0.56 8.30 5.76
CA LEU A 139 -1.34 9.28 6.51
C LEU A 139 -2.27 8.64 7.53
N SER A 140 -2.88 7.50 7.18
CA SER A 140 -3.74 6.74 8.09
C SER A 140 -2.98 6.24 9.32
N TYR A 141 -1.71 5.84 9.16
CA TYR A 141 -0.86 5.45 10.29
C TYR A 141 -0.33 6.63 11.08
N GLU A 142 -0.28 7.83 10.51
CA GLU A 142 0.05 9.08 11.19
C GLU A 142 -1.17 9.72 11.90
N GLY A 143 -2.33 9.08 11.86
CA GLY A 143 -3.54 9.49 12.59
C GLY A 143 -4.57 10.25 11.74
N LEU A 144 -4.39 10.32 10.41
CA LEU A 144 -5.36 10.86 9.47
C LEU A 144 -5.94 9.72 8.62
N PRO A 145 -7.11 9.14 8.96
CA PRO A 145 -7.74 8.13 8.15
C PRO A 145 -7.98 8.64 6.72
N CYS A 146 -7.35 8.01 5.75
CA CYS A 146 -7.29 8.52 4.38
C CYS A 146 -7.48 7.38 3.36
N PRO A 147 -8.73 6.96 3.08
CA PRO A 147 -9.00 5.99 2.03
C PRO A 147 -8.69 6.58 0.66
N ASN A 148 -8.31 5.70 -0.29
CA ASN A 148 -8.04 6.12 -1.66
C ASN A 148 -9.33 6.16 -2.48
N LEU A 149 -9.44 7.15 -3.35
CA LEU A 149 -10.50 7.27 -4.34
C LEU A 149 -9.96 6.90 -5.72
N CYS A 150 -10.86 6.45 -6.61
CA CYS A 150 -10.54 6.24 -8.02
C CYS A 150 -10.24 7.57 -8.72
N THR A 151 -9.45 7.51 -9.77
CA THR A 151 -9.12 8.68 -10.61
C THR A 151 -9.58 8.48 -12.06
N GLY A 152 -9.92 7.25 -12.47
CA GLY A 152 -10.19 6.88 -13.86
C GLY A 152 -8.91 6.70 -14.69
N GLY A 153 -7.74 6.69 -14.07
CA GLY A 153 -6.48 6.47 -14.76
C GLY A 153 -6.25 4.99 -15.11
N GLU A 154 -5.48 4.77 -16.15
CA GLU A 154 -5.15 3.45 -16.69
C GLU A 154 -3.64 3.31 -16.91
N ASN A 155 -3.13 2.08 -16.90
CA ASN A 155 -1.73 1.74 -17.15
C ASN A 155 -0.73 2.46 -16.22
N TYR A 156 -1.08 2.63 -14.95
CA TYR A 156 -0.29 3.31 -13.93
C TYR A 156 1.18 2.89 -13.95
N HIS A 157 2.09 3.87 -13.87
CA HIS A 157 3.55 3.71 -13.94
C HIS A 157 4.08 3.15 -15.28
N GLY A 158 3.21 2.98 -16.28
CA GLY A 158 3.58 2.52 -17.60
C GLY A 158 3.92 3.67 -18.56
N ARG A 159 4.58 3.34 -19.68
CA ARG A 159 4.87 4.32 -20.76
C ARG A 159 3.59 4.85 -21.44
N PHE A 160 2.51 4.12 -21.31
CA PHE A 160 1.21 4.42 -21.89
C PHE A 160 0.18 4.71 -20.80
N GLU A 161 0.63 5.28 -19.69
CA GLU A 161 -0.27 5.78 -18.64
C GLU A 161 -1.12 6.92 -19.21
N TYR A 162 -2.42 6.84 -18.99
CA TYR A 162 -3.37 7.85 -19.46
C TYR A 162 -4.59 7.94 -18.55
N ILE A 163 -5.36 9.01 -18.71
CA ILE A 163 -6.68 9.16 -18.14
C ILE A 163 -7.61 9.74 -19.23
N PRO A 164 -8.80 9.16 -19.48
CA PRO A 164 -9.81 9.75 -20.34
C PRO A 164 -10.29 11.10 -19.80
N VAL A 165 -10.59 12.05 -20.68
CA VAL A 165 -11.10 13.37 -20.29
C VAL A 165 -12.44 13.22 -19.57
N GLU A 166 -13.29 12.32 -20.05
CA GLU A 166 -14.60 12.00 -19.48
C GLU A 166 -14.49 11.54 -18.03
N ASP A 167 -13.48 10.71 -17.71
CA ASP A 167 -13.22 10.24 -16.35
C ASP A 167 -12.71 11.38 -15.46
N MET A 168 -11.85 12.26 -15.97
CA MET A 168 -11.42 13.46 -15.25
C MET A 168 -12.60 14.35 -14.86
N GLU A 169 -13.51 14.60 -15.81
CA GLU A 169 -14.72 15.40 -15.57
C GLU A 169 -15.65 14.72 -14.55
N LEU A 170 -15.84 13.42 -14.69
CA LEU A 170 -16.69 12.62 -13.81
C LEU A 170 -16.18 12.59 -12.37
N ILE A 171 -14.88 12.35 -12.19
CA ILE A 171 -14.25 12.33 -10.85
C ILE A 171 -14.22 13.73 -10.24
N THR A 172 -14.00 14.78 -11.02
CA THR A 172 -14.13 16.17 -10.55
C THR A 172 -15.53 16.45 -10.01
N LYS A 173 -16.56 16.00 -10.73
CA LYS A 173 -17.95 16.14 -10.33
C LYS A 173 -18.25 15.32 -9.05
N MET A 174 -17.73 14.10 -8.97
CA MET A 174 -17.83 13.25 -7.77
C MET A 174 -17.23 13.92 -6.55
N LEU A 175 -16.01 14.44 -6.65
CA LEU A 175 -15.34 15.13 -5.55
C LEU A 175 -16.11 16.37 -5.07
N ALA A 176 -16.65 17.16 -6.00
CA ALA A 176 -17.50 18.30 -5.67
C ALA A 176 -18.77 17.85 -4.94
N THR A 177 -19.41 16.78 -5.40
CA THR A 177 -20.59 16.17 -4.77
C THR A 177 -20.27 15.66 -3.37
N LEU A 178 -19.17 14.94 -3.20
CA LEU A 178 -18.71 14.44 -1.88
C LEU A 178 -18.50 15.59 -0.90
N CYS A 179 -17.77 16.64 -1.29
CA CYS A 179 -17.56 17.82 -0.46
C CYS A 179 -18.87 18.52 -0.09
N TRP A 180 -19.81 18.61 -1.04
CA TRP A 180 -21.13 19.20 -0.79
C TRP A 180 -21.93 18.39 0.23
N ASN A 181 -21.98 17.06 0.07
CA ASN A 181 -22.70 16.17 0.97
C ASN A 181 -22.17 16.28 2.40
N LEU A 182 -20.85 16.19 2.59
CA LEU A 182 -20.21 16.35 3.89
C LEU A 182 -20.49 17.72 4.53
N ALA A 183 -20.50 18.79 3.72
CA ALA A 183 -20.83 20.13 4.22
C ALA A 183 -22.28 20.25 4.69
N GLN A 184 -23.24 19.55 4.06
CA GLN A 184 -24.64 19.53 4.50
C GLN A 184 -24.81 18.76 5.81
N GLU A 185 -24.20 17.59 5.93
CA GLU A 185 -24.24 16.78 7.14
C GLU A 185 -23.63 17.51 8.33
N TYR A 186 -22.52 18.19 8.14
CA TYR A 186 -21.90 19.03 9.19
C TYR A 186 -22.82 20.18 9.64
N LYS A 187 -23.54 20.85 8.70
CA LYS A 187 -24.52 21.90 9.05
C LYS A 187 -25.69 21.35 9.84
N ILE A 188 -26.20 20.18 9.49
CA ILE A 188 -27.32 19.51 10.19
C ILE A 188 -26.89 19.14 11.60
N SER A 189 -25.73 18.49 11.76
CA SER A 189 -25.17 18.13 13.05
C SER A 189 -24.99 19.32 14.00
N ARG A 190 -24.46 20.44 13.51
CA ARG A 190 -24.35 21.67 14.31
C ARG A 190 -25.70 22.29 14.69
N ARG A 191 -26.71 22.21 13.85
CA ARG A 191 -28.06 22.71 14.17
C ARG A 191 -28.71 21.86 15.26
N SER A 192 -28.60 20.54 15.18
CA SER A 192 -29.09 19.62 16.19
C SER A 192 -28.45 19.86 17.56
N ALA A 193 -27.12 19.97 17.60
CA ALA A 193 -26.37 20.26 18.83
C ALA A 193 -26.75 21.61 19.49
N ARG A 194 -27.10 22.64 18.68
CA ARG A 194 -27.59 23.91 19.23
C ARG A 194 -29.01 23.83 19.77
N SER A 195 -29.90 23.08 19.14
CA SER A 195 -31.28 22.91 19.64
C SER A 195 -31.34 22.19 20.99
N ASP A 196 -30.39 21.30 21.26
CA ASP A 196 -30.31 20.56 22.52
C ASP A 196 -29.73 21.41 23.68
N THR A 197 -28.98 22.46 23.37
CA THR A 197 -28.43 23.42 24.37
C THR A 197 -29.39 24.58 24.67
N GLU A 198 -30.39 24.84 23.83
CA GLU A 198 -31.37 25.95 24.00
C GLU A 198 -32.67 25.51 24.69
N LYS A 199 -32.80 24.29 25.25
CA LYS A 199 -33.91 23.96 26.09
C LYS A 199 -33.83 24.77 27.39
N PRO A 200 -34.82 25.62 27.71
CA PRO A 200 -34.83 26.37 28.98
C PRO A 200 -34.87 25.39 30.15
N PRO A 201 -34.19 25.73 31.27
CA PRO A 201 -34.27 24.91 32.47
C PRO A 201 -35.73 24.83 32.89
N GLY A 202 -36.22 23.61 33.07
CA GLY A 202 -37.63 23.34 33.41
C GLY A 202 -38.11 24.22 34.59
N SER A 203 -39.21 24.93 34.38
CA SER A 203 -39.95 25.64 35.42
C SER A 203 -40.33 24.65 36.52
N PHE A 204 -39.74 24.78 37.68
CA PHE A 204 -40.24 24.13 38.89
C PHE A 204 -41.61 24.77 39.19
N GLY A 205 -42.66 24.01 39.02
CA GLY A 205 -43.99 24.37 39.48
C GLY A 205 -44.02 24.35 41.03
N PRO A 206 -44.76 25.26 41.67
CA PRO A 206 -44.93 25.23 43.10
C PRO A 206 -45.92 24.12 43.46
N GLY A 207 -45.55 23.28 44.42
CA GLY A 207 -46.39 22.32 45.10
C GLY A 207 -45.99 22.33 46.57
#